data_81d15cdfbb45f5b2caecb9881365fa65
#
_entry.id   81d15cdfbb45f5b2caecb9881365fa65
#
_cell.length_a   1.000
_cell.length_b   1.000
_cell.length_c   1.000
_cell.angle_alpha   90.00
_cell.angle_beta   90.00
_cell.angle_gamma   90.00
#
_symmetry.space_group_name_H-M   'P 1'
#
loop_
_entity.id
_entity.type
_entity.pdbx_description
1 polymer ?
#
loop_
_entity_poly.entity_id
_entity_poly.type
_entity_poly.pdbx_seq_one_letter_code
_entity_poly.pdbx_strand_id
1 'polypeptide(L)'
;VIESRGLGDVYKRQGRYSRHLIMPEVGVKGQEKLAESKVLCIGAGGLGSPLALYLASAGIGTIGIVDFDVVDLSNLQRQILHAEDRVGELKVESAKKRLLELNSDINVKTYNLRLTADNALDLFKDYDVIVDGTDNFATRYLVNDACVILGKPNVYGSIFRFEGQATVFNHKDGPHYRDLYPEPPPPGMVPSCAEGGVLGILPGIIGVIQATETVSYTHLRAHET
;
A
#
# COMPACT_ATOMS: atom_id res chain seq x y z
N VAL A 1 -12.86 -36.40 1.42
CA VAL A 1 -11.60 -35.77 0.93
C VAL A 1 -11.73 -34.26 0.75
N ILE A 2 -12.90 -33.73 0.49
CA ILE A 2 -13.15 -32.27 0.34
C ILE A 2 -13.20 -31.60 1.70
N GLU A 3 -13.80 -32.23 2.73
CA GLU A 3 -13.88 -31.68 4.10
C GLU A 3 -12.51 -31.58 4.80
N SER A 4 -11.57 -32.50 4.52
CA SER A 4 -10.26 -32.47 5.16
C SER A 4 -9.34 -31.37 4.64
N ARG A 5 -9.51 -30.95 3.38
CA ARG A 5 -8.75 -29.80 2.81
C ARG A 5 -9.24 -28.47 3.40
N GLY A 6 -10.55 -28.30 3.56
CA GLY A 6 -11.12 -27.09 4.18
C GLY A 6 -10.70 -26.91 5.64
N LEU A 7 -10.69 -27.98 6.45
CA LEU A 7 -10.24 -27.93 7.84
C LEU A 7 -8.75 -27.57 7.96
N GLY A 8 -7.88 -28.15 7.11
CA GLY A 8 -6.45 -27.83 7.11
C GLY A 8 -6.18 -26.34 6.80
N ASP A 9 -6.91 -25.76 5.87
CA ASP A 9 -6.79 -24.33 5.51
C ASP A 9 -7.32 -23.42 6.63
N VAL A 10 -8.39 -23.80 7.31
CA VAL A 10 -8.91 -23.06 8.48
C VAL A 10 -7.88 -23.08 9.62
N TYR A 11 -7.30 -24.24 9.95
CA TYR A 11 -6.26 -24.33 10.98
C TYR A 11 -5.01 -23.53 10.61
N LYS A 12 -4.59 -23.57 9.37
CA LYS A 12 -3.43 -22.79 8.88
C LYS A 12 -3.66 -21.30 9.01
N ARG A 13 -4.84 -20.82 8.62
CA ARG A 13 -5.24 -19.40 8.76
C ARG A 13 -5.35 -18.99 10.23
N GLN A 14 -5.94 -19.83 11.08
CA GLN A 14 -5.99 -19.58 12.53
C GLN A 14 -4.59 -19.48 13.13
N GLY A 15 -3.67 -20.35 12.73
CA GLY A 15 -2.26 -20.27 13.17
C GLY A 15 -1.59 -18.96 12.75
N ARG A 16 -1.72 -18.58 11.48
CA ARG A 16 -1.10 -17.37 10.91
C ARG A 16 -1.59 -16.10 11.61
N TYR A 17 -2.91 -15.97 11.79
CA TYR A 17 -3.53 -14.74 12.30
C TYR A 17 -3.92 -14.84 13.78
N SER A 18 -3.40 -15.82 14.52
CA SER A 18 -3.77 -16.06 15.93
C SER A 18 -3.65 -14.82 16.82
N ARG A 19 -2.65 -13.96 16.56
CA ARG A 19 -2.45 -12.72 17.31
C ARG A 19 -3.52 -11.67 17.03
N HIS A 20 -4.05 -11.61 15.82
CA HIS A 20 -5.19 -10.76 15.46
C HIS A 20 -6.50 -11.33 16.06
N LEU A 21 -6.67 -12.65 15.99
CA LEU A 21 -7.92 -13.29 16.40
C LEU A 21 -8.21 -13.18 17.90
N ILE A 22 -7.18 -13.06 18.75
CA ILE A 22 -7.32 -12.88 20.19
C ILE A 22 -7.55 -11.43 20.62
N MET A 23 -7.37 -10.47 19.72
CA MET A 23 -7.64 -9.05 19.99
C MET A 23 -9.14 -8.78 19.83
N PRO A 24 -9.87 -8.30 20.87
CA PRO A 24 -11.30 -8.03 20.77
C PRO A 24 -11.67 -7.05 19.63
N GLU A 25 -10.77 -6.10 19.35
CA GLU A 25 -10.96 -5.07 18.33
C GLU A 25 -10.84 -5.62 16.91
N VAL A 26 -10.17 -6.74 16.69
CA VAL A 26 -10.03 -7.39 15.39
C VAL A 26 -10.89 -8.63 15.32
N GLY A 27 -10.54 -9.66 16.11
CA GLY A 27 -11.24 -10.92 16.18
C GLY A 27 -11.38 -11.64 14.83
N VAL A 28 -12.28 -12.61 14.78
CA VAL A 28 -12.58 -13.35 13.54
C VAL A 28 -13.19 -12.43 12.49
N LYS A 29 -14.15 -11.59 12.85
CA LYS A 29 -14.86 -10.68 11.93
C LYS A 29 -13.93 -9.65 11.30
N GLY A 30 -13.00 -9.08 12.08
CA GLY A 30 -11.99 -8.14 11.54
C GLY A 30 -11.05 -8.84 10.57
N GLN A 31 -10.61 -10.07 10.89
CA GLN A 31 -9.75 -10.83 9.99
C GLN A 31 -10.45 -11.26 8.69
N GLU A 32 -11.74 -11.60 8.75
CA GLU A 32 -12.57 -11.86 7.55
C GLU A 32 -12.66 -10.62 6.67
N LYS A 33 -12.89 -9.43 7.24
CA LYS A 33 -12.90 -8.18 6.49
C LYS A 33 -11.56 -7.87 5.83
N LEU A 34 -10.44 -8.09 6.53
CA LEU A 34 -9.11 -7.95 5.92
C LEU A 34 -8.98 -8.91 4.71
N ALA A 35 -9.44 -10.14 4.83
CA ALA A 35 -9.38 -11.14 3.75
C ALA A 35 -10.28 -10.80 2.55
N GLU A 36 -11.35 -10.05 2.76
CA GLU A 36 -12.25 -9.57 1.69
C GLU A 36 -11.76 -8.26 1.05
N SER A 37 -10.92 -7.51 1.74
CA SER A 37 -10.49 -6.17 1.33
C SER A 37 -9.55 -6.19 0.13
N LYS A 38 -9.65 -5.14 -0.68
CA LYS A 38 -8.84 -4.89 -1.87
C LYS A 38 -8.11 -3.56 -1.72
N VAL A 39 -6.80 -3.60 -1.66
CA VAL A 39 -5.94 -2.42 -1.47
C VAL A 39 -5.06 -2.22 -2.68
N LEU A 40 -5.01 -1.00 -3.22
CA LEU A 40 -4.11 -0.64 -4.32
C LEU A 40 -2.95 0.20 -3.79
N CYS A 41 -1.74 -0.30 -3.95
CA CYS A 41 -0.50 0.40 -3.63
C CYS A 41 0.04 1.09 -4.90
N ILE A 42 0.14 2.41 -4.86
CA ILE A 42 0.76 3.19 -5.93
C ILE A 42 2.24 3.37 -5.58
N GLY A 43 3.08 2.65 -6.29
CA GLY A 43 4.53 2.58 -6.07
C GLY A 43 4.95 1.35 -5.24
N ALA A 44 5.98 0.65 -5.73
CA ALA A 44 6.70 -0.44 -5.06
C ALA A 44 8.10 0.00 -4.60
N GLY A 45 8.24 1.29 -4.29
CA GLY A 45 9.48 1.94 -3.87
C GLY A 45 9.73 1.84 -2.36
N GLY A 46 10.36 2.87 -1.79
CA GLY A 46 10.73 2.90 -0.37
C GLY A 46 9.54 2.85 0.59
N LEU A 47 8.48 3.63 0.33
CA LEU A 47 7.23 3.60 1.11
C LEU A 47 6.43 2.33 0.84
N GLY A 48 6.27 1.96 -0.44
CA GLY A 48 5.52 0.78 -0.85
C GLY A 48 6.11 -0.54 -0.35
N SER A 49 7.41 -0.61 -0.10
CA SER A 49 8.09 -1.82 0.36
C SER A 49 7.59 -2.31 1.73
N PRO A 50 7.74 -1.57 2.83
CA PRO A 50 7.23 -1.99 4.13
C PRO A 50 5.71 -2.06 4.15
N LEU A 51 5.04 -1.12 3.48
CA LEU A 51 3.59 -1.10 3.32
C LEU A 51 3.08 -2.44 2.79
N ALA A 52 3.51 -2.88 1.61
CA ALA A 52 3.03 -4.10 0.97
C ALA A 52 3.35 -5.36 1.79
N LEU A 53 4.53 -5.42 2.41
CA LEU A 53 4.92 -6.54 3.29
C LEU A 53 3.97 -6.68 4.48
N TYR A 54 3.63 -5.58 5.17
CA TYR A 54 2.73 -5.63 6.32
C TYR A 54 1.28 -5.88 5.91
N LEU A 55 0.80 -5.35 4.78
CA LEU A 55 -0.53 -5.67 4.26
C LEU A 55 -0.67 -7.16 3.93
N ALA A 56 0.34 -7.75 3.29
CA ALA A 56 0.38 -9.18 3.00
C ALA A 56 0.41 -10.02 4.28
N SER A 57 1.22 -9.60 5.27
CA SER A 57 1.31 -10.27 6.58
C SER A 57 0.01 -10.18 7.36
N ALA A 58 -0.69 -9.06 7.30
CA ALA A 58 -1.99 -8.85 7.94
C ALA A 58 -3.12 -9.64 7.26
N GLY A 59 -2.92 -10.13 6.05
CA GLY A 59 -3.89 -10.93 5.32
C GLY A 59 -4.93 -10.11 4.55
N ILE A 60 -4.54 -8.95 3.99
CA ILE A 60 -5.35 -8.25 3.00
C ILE A 60 -5.55 -9.18 1.80
N GLY A 61 -6.82 -9.46 1.46
CA GLY A 61 -7.16 -10.51 0.51
C GLY A 61 -6.70 -10.24 -0.92
N THR A 62 -6.74 -8.96 -1.36
CA THR A 62 -6.21 -8.57 -2.66
C THR A 62 -5.33 -7.33 -2.53
N ILE A 63 -4.09 -7.44 -2.97
CA ILE A 63 -3.13 -6.32 -3.05
C ILE A 63 -2.84 -6.05 -4.52
N GLY A 64 -3.20 -4.87 -5.02
CA GLY A 64 -2.77 -4.36 -6.31
C GLY A 64 -1.49 -3.55 -6.14
N ILE A 65 -0.56 -3.68 -7.07
CA ILE A 65 0.70 -2.93 -7.07
C ILE A 65 0.89 -2.28 -8.43
N VAL A 66 1.01 -0.96 -8.44
CA VAL A 66 1.26 -0.15 -9.64
C VAL A 66 2.69 0.38 -9.56
N ASP A 67 3.52 -0.01 -10.49
CA ASP A 67 4.88 0.53 -10.67
C ASP A 67 5.34 0.17 -12.09
N PHE A 68 6.15 1.02 -12.72
CA PHE A 68 6.65 0.79 -14.08
C PHE A 68 8.18 0.64 -14.14
N ASP A 69 8.85 0.76 -12.98
CA ASP A 69 10.29 0.68 -12.89
C ASP A 69 10.81 -0.75 -12.81
N VAL A 70 12.12 -0.88 -12.98
CA VAL A 70 12.89 -2.09 -12.66
C VAL A 70 13.60 -1.92 -11.32
N VAL A 71 13.95 -3.05 -10.71
CA VAL A 71 14.78 -3.06 -9.49
C VAL A 71 16.20 -2.65 -9.84
N ASP A 72 16.72 -1.66 -9.14
CA ASP A 72 18.10 -1.19 -9.27
C ASP A 72 18.86 -1.39 -7.94
N LEU A 73 20.15 -1.66 -8.01
CA LEU A 73 20.99 -1.88 -6.82
C LEU A 73 20.93 -0.69 -5.84
N SER A 74 20.89 0.54 -6.36
CA SER A 74 20.77 1.77 -5.57
C SER A 74 19.44 1.89 -4.82
N ASN A 75 18.44 1.10 -5.18
CA ASN A 75 17.14 1.07 -4.52
C ASN A 75 17.17 0.26 -3.21
N LEU A 76 18.01 -0.77 -3.13
CA LEU A 76 17.96 -1.79 -2.08
C LEU A 76 18.25 -1.26 -0.68
N GLN A 77 18.91 -0.12 -0.55
CA GLN A 77 19.15 0.53 0.74
C GLN A 77 17.85 1.00 1.45
N ARG A 78 16.69 1.04 0.74
CA ARG A 78 15.39 1.45 1.30
C ARG A 78 14.18 0.67 0.76
N GLN A 79 14.32 -0.03 -0.35
CA GLN A 79 13.25 -0.79 -1.01
C GLN A 79 13.34 -2.28 -0.63
N ILE A 80 13.09 -2.58 0.65
CA ILE A 80 13.27 -3.91 1.27
C ILE A 80 12.32 -5.01 0.76
N LEU A 81 11.37 -4.66 -0.08
CA LEU A 81 10.50 -5.60 -0.79
C LEU A 81 11.26 -6.38 -1.86
N HIS A 82 12.33 -5.77 -2.38
CA HIS A 82 13.19 -6.34 -3.41
C HIS A 82 14.46 -6.96 -2.81
N ALA A 83 15.17 -7.74 -3.60
CA ALA A 83 16.42 -8.41 -3.21
C ALA A 83 17.45 -8.27 -4.33
N GLU A 84 18.72 -8.49 -4.00
CA GLU A 84 19.85 -8.28 -4.92
C GLU A 84 19.80 -9.22 -6.14
N ASP A 85 19.31 -10.44 -5.96
CA ASP A 85 19.11 -11.42 -7.02
C ASP A 85 18.00 -11.05 -8.01
N ARG A 86 17.24 -9.99 -7.74
CA ARG A 86 16.15 -9.46 -8.56
C ARG A 86 16.48 -8.15 -9.27
N VAL A 87 17.73 -7.71 -9.21
CA VAL A 87 18.17 -6.51 -9.95
C VAL A 87 17.94 -6.70 -11.44
N GLY A 88 17.26 -5.71 -12.07
CA GLY A 88 16.83 -5.75 -13.47
C GLY A 88 15.44 -6.36 -13.72
N GLU A 89 14.80 -7.00 -12.72
CA GLU A 89 13.40 -7.43 -12.82
C GLU A 89 12.45 -6.23 -12.67
N LEU A 90 11.24 -6.33 -13.24
CA LEU A 90 10.17 -5.36 -12.98
C LEU A 90 9.85 -5.32 -11.48
N LYS A 91 9.75 -4.13 -10.89
CA LYS A 91 9.44 -3.99 -9.46
C LYS A 91 8.13 -4.69 -9.08
N VAL A 92 7.11 -4.62 -9.92
CA VAL A 92 5.81 -5.27 -9.65
C VAL A 92 5.93 -6.79 -9.59
N GLU A 93 6.76 -7.42 -10.43
CA GLU A 93 6.96 -8.87 -10.43
C GLU A 93 7.83 -9.33 -9.26
N SER A 94 8.90 -8.60 -8.96
CA SER A 94 9.73 -8.80 -7.78
C SER A 94 8.88 -8.70 -6.50
N ALA A 95 8.02 -7.68 -6.40
CA ALA A 95 7.08 -7.49 -5.29
C ALA A 95 6.12 -8.67 -5.16
N LYS A 96 5.47 -9.09 -6.26
CA LYS A 96 4.53 -10.22 -6.26
C LYS A 96 5.19 -11.50 -5.75
N LYS A 97 6.38 -11.84 -6.25
CA LYS A 97 7.13 -13.01 -5.76
C LYS A 97 7.32 -12.94 -4.25
N ARG A 98 7.81 -11.80 -3.74
CA ARG A 98 8.10 -11.61 -2.32
C ARG A 98 6.87 -11.68 -1.44
N LEU A 99 5.75 -11.09 -1.86
CA LEU A 99 4.51 -11.12 -1.09
C LEU A 99 3.90 -12.51 -1.03
N LEU A 100 3.95 -13.28 -2.13
CA LEU A 100 3.46 -14.67 -2.17
C LEU A 100 4.37 -15.64 -1.40
N GLU A 101 5.68 -15.39 -1.32
CA GLU A 101 6.60 -16.10 -0.42
C GLU A 101 6.22 -15.88 1.06
N LEU A 102 5.81 -14.65 1.41
CA LEU A 102 5.40 -14.28 2.76
C LEU A 102 4.01 -14.82 3.11
N ASN A 103 3.05 -14.70 2.19
CA ASN A 103 1.68 -15.15 2.37
C ASN A 103 1.07 -15.64 1.05
N SER A 104 1.00 -16.94 0.89
CA SER A 104 0.45 -17.60 -0.30
C SER A 104 -1.09 -17.57 -0.39
N ASP A 105 -1.78 -17.13 0.68
CA ASP A 105 -3.24 -17.15 0.75
C ASP A 105 -3.88 -15.85 0.21
N ILE A 106 -3.06 -14.85 -0.18
CA ILE A 106 -3.51 -13.57 -0.73
C ILE A 106 -3.44 -13.56 -2.27
N ASN A 107 -4.20 -12.66 -2.87
CA ASN A 107 -4.13 -12.39 -4.31
C ASN A 107 -3.30 -11.12 -4.58
N VAL A 108 -2.25 -11.23 -5.39
CA VAL A 108 -1.41 -10.10 -5.78
C VAL A 108 -1.60 -9.81 -7.27
N LYS A 109 -2.16 -8.63 -7.57
CA LYS A 109 -2.32 -8.11 -8.93
C LYS A 109 -1.22 -7.10 -9.25
N THR A 110 -0.55 -7.28 -10.36
CA THR A 110 0.55 -6.42 -10.81
C THR A 110 0.13 -5.57 -12.00
N TYR A 111 0.50 -4.30 -11.97
CA TYR A 111 0.22 -3.33 -13.02
C TYR A 111 1.53 -2.63 -13.40
N ASN A 112 2.20 -3.17 -14.42
CA ASN A 112 3.40 -2.55 -14.99
C ASN A 112 2.99 -1.41 -15.92
N LEU A 113 2.62 -0.27 -15.33
CA LEU A 113 2.18 0.91 -16.06
C LEU A 113 2.46 2.19 -15.28
N ARG A 114 2.59 3.28 -16.00
CA ARG A 114 2.58 4.63 -15.42
C ARG A 114 1.14 5.06 -15.16
N LEU A 115 0.86 5.52 -13.94
CA LEU A 115 -0.45 6.08 -13.62
C LEU A 115 -0.65 7.41 -14.37
N THR A 116 -1.78 7.54 -15.06
CA THR A 116 -2.18 8.73 -15.83
C THR A 116 -3.66 9.04 -15.59
N ALA A 117 -4.11 10.22 -16.01
CA ALA A 117 -5.52 10.59 -15.93
C ALA A 117 -6.44 9.61 -16.70
N ASP A 118 -5.94 9.02 -17.80
CA ASP A 118 -6.72 8.11 -18.64
C ASP A 118 -6.96 6.74 -17.98
N ASN A 119 -6.09 6.30 -17.05
CA ASN A 119 -6.19 4.97 -16.46
C ASN A 119 -6.51 4.96 -14.95
N ALA A 120 -6.35 6.08 -14.24
CA ALA A 120 -6.48 6.13 -12.78
C ALA A 120 -7.87 5.75 -12.30
N LEU A 121 -8.93 6.34 -12.87
CA LEU A 121 -10.31 6.07 -12.46
C LEU A 121 -10.71 4.62 -12.70
N ASP A 122 -10.37 4.07 -13.85
CA ASP A 122 -10.68 2.68 -14.19
C ASP A 122 -9.96 1.68 -13.30
N LEU A 123 -8.72 1.99 -12.93
CA LEU A 123 -7.94 1.14 -12.05
C LEU A 123 -8.44 1.21 -10.60
N PHE A 124 -8.73 2.41 -10.10
CA PHE A 124 -9.07 2.63 -8.68
C PHE A 124 -10.45 2.10 -8.31
N LYS A 125 -11.42 2.07 -9.25
CA LYS A 125 -12.80 1.62 -8.96
C LYS A 125 -12.89 0.23 -8.34
N ASP A 126 -11.96 -0.67 -8.68
CA ASP A 126 -11.96 -2.07 -8.24
C ASP A 126 -11.36 -2.28 -6.83
N TYR A 127 -10.87 -1.23 -6.17
CA TYR A 127 -10.22 -1.29 -4.87
C TYR A 127 -10.98 -0.48 -3.81
N ASP A 128 -10.89 -0.93 -2.56
CA ASP A 128 -11.56 -0.28 -1.43
C ASP A 128 -10.74 0.87 -0.86
N VAL A 129 -9.42 0.72 -0.85
CA VAL A 129 -8.46 1.69 -0.30
C VAL A 129 -7.33 1.89 -1.30
N ILE A 130 -6.96 3.15 -1.52
CA ILE A 130 -5.80 3.53 -2.31
C ILE A 130 -4.70 4.00 -1.37
N VAL A 131 -3.49 3.48 -1.53
CA VAL A 131 -2.34 3.89 -0.72
C VAL A 131 -1.30 4.54 -1.62
N ASP A 132 -1.00 5.79 -1.32
CA ASP A 132 -0.04 6.62 -2.07
C ASP A 132 1.36 6.45 -1.48
N GLY A 133 2.20 5.66 -2.15
CA GLY A 133 3.61 5.48 -1.87
C GLY A 133 4.54 6.19 -2.86
N THR A 134 4.05 7.23 -3.55
CA THR A 134 4.78 7.92 -4.62
C THR A 134 5.70 9.01 -4.08
N ASP A 135 6.71 9.35 -4.88
CA ASP A 135 7.73 10.34 -4.54
C ASP A 135 7.68 11.61 -5.40
N ASN A 136 6.62 11.77 -6.21
CA ASN A 136 6.47 12.93 -7.09
C ASN A 136 5.09 13.59 -6.96
N PHE A 137 5.08 14.91 -7.09
CA PHE A 137 3.87 15.73 -6.92
C PHE A 137 2.79 15.42 -7.96
N ALA A 138 3.15 15.25 -9.22
CA ALA A 138 2.18 15.02 -10.29
C ALA A 138 1.32 13.78 -10.01
N THR A 139 1.94 12.68 -9.59
CA THR A 139 1.21 11.46 -9.23
C THR A 139 0.40 11.64 -7.95
N ARG A 140 0.90 12.35 -6.94
CA ARG A 140 0.15 12.64 -5.70
C ARG A 140 -1.16 13.38 -5.96
N TYR A 141 -1.12 14.45 -6.78
CA TYR A 141 -2.32 15.18 -7.16
C TYR A 141 -3.28 14.31 -7.96
N LEU A 142 -2.77 13.50 -8.88
CA LEU A 142 -3.58 12.57 -9.66
C LEU A 142 -4.27 11.52 -8.78
N VAL A 143 -3.53 10.91 -7.83
CA VAL A 143 -4.07 9.94 -6.86
C VAL A 143 -5.16 10.59 -6.02
N ASN A 144 -4.88 11.79 -5.48
CA ASN A 144 -5.87 12.55 -4.71
C ASN A 144 -7.14 12.79 -5.51
N ASP A 145 -7.02 13.35 -6.71
CA ASP A 145 -8.17 13.73 -7.53
C ASP A 145 -9.01 12.52 -7.91
N ALA A 146 -8.37 11.40 -8.29
CA ALA A 146 -9.06 10.15 -8.58
C ALA A 146 -9.79 9.58 -7.34
N CYS A 147 -9.17 9.66 -6.16
CA CYS A 147 -9.78 9.24 -4.91
C CYS A 147 -11.00 10.10 -4.55
N VAL A 148 -10.91 11.42 -4.70
CA VAL A 148 -12.03 12.34 -4.45
C VAL A 148 -13.20 12.05 -5.40
N ILE A 149 -12.93 11.92 -6.71
CA ILE A 149 -13.96 11.62 -7.72
C ILE A 149 -14.67 10.31 -7.42
N LEU A 150 -13.94 9.28 -6.97
CA LEU A 150 -14.51 7.94 -6.70
C LEU A 150 -14.99 7.76 -5.26
N GLY A 151 -14.88 8.77 -4.40
CA GLY A 151 -15.25 8.68 -2.98
C GLY A 151 -14.42 7.64 -2.20
N LYS A 152 -13.13 7.45 -2.57
CA LYS A 152 -12.25 6.45 -1.94
C LYS A 152 -11.26 7.10 -0.98
N PRO A 153 -10.94 6.44 0.15
CA PRO A 153 -9.88 6.90 1.03
C PRO A 153 -8.52 6.82 0.33
N ASN A 154 -7.70 7.82 0.56
CA ASN A 154 -6.31 7.88 0.15
C ASN A 154 -5.41 7.85 1.40
N VAL A 155 -4.74 6.72 1.63
CA VAL A 155 -3.75 6.60 2.70
C VAL A 155 -2.43 7.16 2.18
N TYR A 156 -2.21 8.44 2.47
CA TYR A 156 -1.08 9.22 1.99
C TYR A 156 0.16 9.02 2.85
N GLY A 157 1.32 8.96 2.19
CA GLY A 157 2.63 9.04 2.83
C GLY A 157 3.62 9.84 1.99
N SER A 158 4.46 10.61 2.65
CA SER A 158 5.58 11.29 2.00
C SER A 158 6.80 11.38 2.90
N ILE A 159 7.95 11.48 2.28
CA ILE A 159 9.23 11.63 2.95
C ILE A 159 10.07 12.68 2.25
N PHE A 160 10.86 13.40 3.04
CA PHE A 160 11.87 14.32 2.53
C PHE A 160 13.02 14.40 3.54
N ARG A 161 14.23 14.01 3.15
CA ARG A 161 15.43 13.99 4.01
C ARG A 161 15.20 13.24 5.34
N PHE A 162 14.89 13.96 6.42
CA PHE A 162 14.64 13.46 7.77
C PHE A 162 13.19 13.62 8.22
N GLU A 163 12.33 14.16 7.37
CA GLU A 163 10.93 14.41 7.66
C GLU A 163 10.03 13.42 6.94
N GLY A 164 8.94 13.03 7.59
CA GLY A 164 7.93 12.17 7.02
C GLY A 164 6.53 12.63 7.42
N GLN A 165 5.58 12.40 6.54
CA GLN A 165 4.17 12.69 6.76
C GLN A 165 3.35 11.45 6.41
N ALA A 166 2.31 11.19 7.19
CA ALA A 166 1.30 10.18 6.90
C ALA A 166 -0.07 10.66 7.37
N THR A 167 -1.10 10.41 6.59
CA THR A 167 -2.50 10.69 6.94
C THR A 167 -3.44 9.89 6.05
N VAL A 168 -4.73 9.86 6.41
CA VAL A 168 -5.81 9.35 5.57
C VAL A 168 -6.63 10.52 5.07
N PHE A 169 -6.56 10.77 3.78
CA PHE A 169 -7.38 11.78 3.11
C PHE A 169 -8.70 11.18 2.60
N ASN A 170 -9.68 12.05 2.40
CA ASN A 170 -10.99 11.71 1.84
C ASN A 170 -11.73 10.62 2.65
N HIS A 171 -11.59 10.68 3.98
CA HIS A 171 -12.32 9.81 4.88
C HIS A 171 -13.62 10.49 5.33
N LYS A 172 -14.80 9.93 5.02
CA LYS A 172 -16.12 10.44 5.45
C LYS A 172 -16.27 11.94 5.23
N ASP A 173 -16.12 12.41 4.00
CA ASP A 173 -16.15 13.83 3.64
C ASP A 173 -15.10 14.70 4.36
N GLY A 174 -14.08 14.08 4.91
CA GLY A 174 -12.91 14.74 5.50
C GLY A 174 -12.02 15.40 4.46
N PRO A 175 -10.99 16.12 4.89
CA PRO A 175 -10.11 16.86 4.00
C PRO A 175 -9.39 15.94 3.01
N HIS A 176 -9.01 16.52 1.87
CA HIS A 176 -8.21 15.88 0.85
C HIS A 176 -6.88 16.62 0.64
N TYR A 177 -6.00 16.09 -0.18
CA TYR A 177 -4.65 16.64 -0.35
C TYR A 177 -4.63 18.10 -0.80
N ARG A 178 -5.59 18.52 -1.65
CA ARG A 178 -5.67 19.92 -2.12
C ARG A 178 -6.18 20.90 -1.06
N ASP A 179 -6.80 20.45 0.02
CA ASP A 179 -7.15 21.34 1.14
C ASP A 179 -5.88 21.75 1.92
N LEU A 180 -4.88 20.86 1.94
CA LEU A 180 -3.59 21.15 2.58
C LEU A 180 -2.61 21.83 1.61
N TYR A 181 -2.60 21.37 0.35
CA TYR A 181 -1.73 21.86 -0.72
C TYR A 181 -2.57 22.17 -1.97
N PRO A 182 -3.20 23.37 -2.08
CA PRO A 182 -4.13 23.69 -3.17
C PRO A 182 -3.51 23.56 -4.56
N GLU A 183 -2.25 23.99 -4.68
CA GLU A 183 -1.51 24.00 -5.95
C GLU A 183 -0.18 23.25 -5.85
N PRO A 184 0.24 22.56 -6.91
CA PRO A 184 1.55 21.94 -6.93
C PRO A 184 2.65 23.00 -6.88
N PRO A 185 3.79 22.72 -6.23
CA PRO A 185 4.91 23.62 -6.21
C PRO A 185 5.43 23.85 -7.65
N PRO A 186 5.93 25.06 -7.97
CA PRO A 186 6.56 25.31 -9.26
C PRO A 186 7.66 24.29 -9.57
N PRO A 187 7.84 23.91 -10.85
CA PRO A 187 8.90 22.99 -11.25
C PRO A 187 10.28 23.45 -10.76
N GLY A 188 11.05 22.54 -10.17
CA GLY A 188 12.40 22.81 -9.65
C GLY A 188 12.46 23.48 -8.27
N MET A 189 11.33 23.86 -7.65
CA MET A 189 11.32 24.45 -6.31
C MET A 189 11.63 23.43 -5.21
N VAL A 190 11.16 22.19 -5.36
CA VAL A 190 11.40 21.11 -4.39
C VAL A 190 12.25 20.05 -5.08
N PRO A 191 13.46 19.76 -4.57
CA PRO A 191 14.30 18.73 -5.14
C PRO A 191 13.66 17.36 -4.97
N SER A 192 13.87 16.46 -5.93
CA SER A 192 13.47 15.07 -5.84
C SER A 192 14.24 14.34 -4.72
N CYS A 193 13.75 13.16 -4.30
CA CYS A 193 14.48 12.30 -3.36
C CYS A 193 15.86 11.87 -3.92
N ALA A 194 16.02 11.81 -5.22
CA ALA A 194 17.29 11.52 -5.88
C ALA A 194 18.30 12.65 -5.71
N GLU A 195 17.83 13.89 -5.71
CA GLU A 195 18.69 15.10 -5.57
C GLU A 195 18.88 15.49 -4.10
N GLY A 196 17.82 15.42 -3.30
CA GLY A 196 17.84 15.82 -1.89
C GLY A 196 18.37 14.77 -0.92
N GLY A 197 18.44 13.52 -1.36
CA GLY A 197 18.72 12.37 -0.50
C GLY A 197 17.54 12.00 0.43
N VAL A 198 17.60 10.82 0.98
CA VAL A 198 16.64 10.32 1.97
C VAL A 198 17.33 9.36 2.94
N LEU A 199 17.05 9.51 4.24
CA LEU A 199 17.47 8.53 5.23
C LEU A 199 16.71 7.21 4.97
N GLY A 200 17.44 6.14 4.58
CA GLY A 200 16.84 4.90 4.07
C GLY A 200 15.87 4.19 5.00
N ILE A 201 15.96 4.43 6.32
CA ILE A 201 15.04 3.88 7.33
C ILE A 201 13.70 4.64 7.36
N LEU A 202 13.69 5.93 7.00
CA LEU A 202 12.50 6.78 7.12
C LEU A 202 11.31 6.29 6.30
N PRO A 203 11.46 5.85 5.02
CA PRO A 203 10.39 5.20 4.30
C PRO A 203 9.82 3.98 5.02
N GLY A 204 10.67 3.26 5.77
CA GLY A 204 10.26 2.13 6.60
C GLY A 204 9.24 2.56 7.65
N ILE A 205 9.51 3.63 8.40
CA ILE A 205 8.63 4.15 9.44
C ILE A 205 7.29 4.62 8.83
N ILE A 206 7.35 5.48 7.81
CA ILE A 206 6.15 6.06 7.20
C ILE A 206 5.32 4.99 6.50
N GLY A 207 5.94 4.06 5.75
CA GLY A 207 5.20 2.98 5.10
C GLY A 207 4.54 2.01 6.08
N VAL A 208 5.13 1.80 7.27
CA VAL A 208 4.49 1.03 8.35
C VAL A 208 3.30 1.79 8.93
N ILE A 209 3.38 3.10 9.10
CA ILE A 209 2.23 3.94 9.52
C ILE A 209 1.11 3.83 8.46
N GLN A 210 1.43 3.95 7.17
CA GLN A 210 0.44 3.76 6.09
C GLN A 210 -0.21 2.37 6.15
N ALA A 211 0.57 1.30 6.40
CA ALA A 211 0.02 -0.04 6.56
C ALA A 211 -0.93 -0.13 7.76
N THR A 212 -0.55 0.48 8.88
CA THR A 212 -1.37 0.53 10.10
C THR A 212 -2.71 1.23 9.84
N GLU A 213 -2.68 2.41 9.21
CA GLU A 213 -3.90 3.15 8.87
C GLU A 213 -4.77 2.37 7.87
N THR A 214 -4.17 1.70 6.89
CA THR A 214 -4.90 0.88 5.92
C THR A 214 -5.60 -0.29 6.58
N VAL A 215 -4.91 -1.02 7.47
CA VAL A 215 -5.49 -2.13 8.25
C VAL A 215 -6.58 -1.61 9.18
N SER A 216 -6.32 -0.51 9.90
CA SER A 216 -7.28 0.15 10.79
C SER A 216 -8.55 0.56 10.04
N TYR A 217 -8.41 1.21 8.90
CA TYR A 217 -9.54 1.62 8.06
C TYR A 217 -10.41 0.43 7.62
N THR A 218 -9.81 -0.69 7.25
CA THR A 218 -10.53 -1.85 6.74
C THR A 218 -11.29 -2.61 7.82
N HIS A 219 -10.71 -2.84 9.01
CA HIS A 219 -11.37 -3.63 10.04
C HIS A 219 -12.25 -2.83 11.01
N LEU A 220 -11.89 -1.55 11.32
CA LEU A 220 -12.67 -0.71 12.25
C LEU A 220 -14.01 -0.25 11.67
N ARG A 221 -14.21 -0.23 10.35
CA ARG A 221 -15.54 -0.03 9.74
C ARG A 221 -16.63 -0.97 10.28
N ALA A 222 -16.24 -2.00 11.05
CA ALA A 222 -17.14 -2.95 11.68
C ALA A 222 -17.86 -2.41 12.92
N HIS A 223 -17.28 -1.44 13.60
CA HIS A 223 -17.77 -0.97 14.90
C HIS A 223 -18.56 0.34 14.82
N GLU A 224 -18.78 0.87 13.61
CA GLU A 224 -19.48 2.13 13.39
C GLU A 224 -20.90 1.98 12.81
N THR A 225 -21.47 0.76 12.80
CA THR A 225 -22.88 0.50 12.45
C THR A 225 -23.65 0.03 13.65
#